data_6c772938c20f804afffc4a0a73eb5a8c
#
_entry.id   6c772938c20f804afffc4a0a73eb5a8c
#
_cell.length_a   1.000
_cell.length_b   1.000
_cell.length_c   1.000
_cell.angle_alpha   90.00
_cell.angle_beta   90.00
_cell.angle_gamma   90.00
#
_symmetry.space_group_name_H-M   'P 1'
#
loop_
_entity.id
_entity.type
_entity.pdbx_description
1 polymer ?
#
loop_
_entity_poly.entity_id
_entity_poly.type
_entity_poly.pdbx_seq_one_letter_code
_entity_poly.pdbx_strand_id
1 'polypeptide(L)'
;MKPTVILTAALLCVLSPISFAKPLKVFILAGQSNMQGHANTSTFDYIGKDPLTGPILAAMRDAEGKPRVCENVWISSLGCGGNQYSDMLEKTGKLTAGFGASDSEIGPEFTFGIYSEKTLKVPVLIIKTSWGGRSLNIDFRPPSAGQYQLPKAVQDVWDKYPLGSHGVPKLEDRKKWQEDKDAASGVFYRALIEHVRKVTKDIKRVCPEYDEKAGYELAGFVWFQGFNDLVDGQTYPNGNYDEYSRLLAHFIRDVRKDLSAPKLPFVIGVLGVDGDKNVNFRKAMAAPADMPEFKGNVVAVDTAPFWDHDIAAAQPKQVEYDAIVSTAHTLKIDGTLDKERKWDGYWKPVGTPLPEERIWRFATVDATEKKDILEKYDGRRFRDITLPAGMENWHTPEFDDSKWTEGKAPIGKGVWKHSGITLDKFPSTWGTGEFLLMRSTFEVEDLNCDSYRIAILARQGFHVYLNGQKIHTYIWWQDKPQYGSIVLGKEQIKHLKKGKNVLAVYANDQYDPNSPEHYAAIDVRIEGITKADQEKLDLALEEVLSPKDREALKGASNAGYHYFGSAKIFAQIGKAFAEAIVNLKK
;
A
#
# COMPACT_ATOMS: atom_id res chain seq x y z
N MET A 1 3.34 -75.64 -37.24
CA MET A 1 3.00 -74.25 -36.84
C MET A 1 2.89 -74.21 -35.32
N LYS A 2 3.85 -73.59 -34.67
CA LYS A 2 3.86 -73.41 -33.19
C LYS A 2 3.21 -72.05 -32.86
N PRO A 3 2.35 -71.94 -31.87
CA PRO A 3 1.80 -70.64 -31.46
C PRO A 3 2.78 -69.92 -30.52
N THR A 4 3.08 -68.69 -30.83
CA THR A 4 3.87 -67.76 -30.00
C THR A 4 2.96 -67.14 -28.93
N VAL A 5 3.27 -67.42 -27.67
CA VAL A 5 2.58 -66.78 -26.54
C VAL A 5 3.30 -65.43 -26.24
N ILE A 6 2.59 -64.33 -26.41
CA ILE A 6 3.02 -63.00 -26.03
C ILE A 6 2.64 -62.81 -24.56
N LEU A 7 3.66 -62.71 -23.68
CA LEU A 7 3.51 -62.42 -22.25
C LEU A 7 3.53 -60.90 -22.09
N THR A 8 2.38 -60.28 -21.85
CA THR A 8 2.29 -58.86 -21.53
C THR A 8 2.58 -58.67 -20.03
N ALA A 9 3.75 -58.15 -19.69
CA ALA A 9 4.10 -57.78 -18.32
C ALA A 9 3.42 -56.44 -17.99
N ALA A 10 2.37 -56.45 -17.18
CA ALA A 10 1.78 -55.26 -16.60
C ALA A 10 2.67 -54.74 -15.48
N LEU A 11 3.32 -53.59 -15.70
CA LEU A 11 4.09 -52.89 -14.69
C LEU A 11 3.12 -52.17 -13.74
N LEU A 12 2.77 -52.78 -12.61
CA LEU A 12 2.09 -52.11 -11.52
C LEU A 12 3.07 -51.15 -10.85
N CYS A 13 2.99 -49.87 -11.16
CA CYS A 13 3.57 -48.81 -10.32
C CYS A 13 2.82 -48.78 -8.99
N VAL A 14 3.32 -49.45 -7.98
CA VAL A 14 2.88 -49.28 -6.59
C VAL A 14 3.39 -47.91 -6.14
N LEU A 15 2.51 -46.90 -6.18
CA LEU A 15 2.73 -45.65 -5.45
C LEU A 15 2.72 -45.99 -3.96
N SER A 16 3.89 -46.27 -3.40
CA SER A 16 4.04 -46.36 -1.96
C SER A 16 3.69 -45.01 -1.35
N PRO A 17 2.79 -44.93 -0.36
CA PRO A 17 2.58 -43.71 0.37
C PRO A 17 3.92 -43.31 1.01
N ILE A 18 4.33 -42.07 0.80
CA ILE A 18 5.49 -41.47 1.46
C ILE A 18 5.19 -41.48 2.96
N SER A 19 5.62 -42.48 3.67
CA SER A 19 5.55 -42.53 5.13
C SER A 19 6.61 -41.56 5.68
N PHE A 20 6.20 -40.50 6.30
CA PHE A 20 7.09 -39.58 7.00
C PHE A 20 7.65 -40.33 8.24
N ALA A 21 8.78 -40.99 8.09
CA ALA A 21 9.44 -41.70 9.20
C ALA A 21 9.96 -40.75 10.31
N LYS A 22 9.87 -39.44 10.11
CA LYS A 22 10.34 -38.40 11.05
C LYS A 22 9.19 -37.46 11.45
N PRO A 23 9.19 -36.94 12.70
CA PRO A 23 8.18 -36.00 13.15
C PRO A 23 8.09 -34.74 12.28
N LEU A 24 6.87 -34.29 12.02
CA LEU A 24 6.60 -33.01 11.33
C LEU A 24 7.22 -31.86 12.13
N LYS A 25 8.02 -31.03 11.49
CA LYS A 25 8.59 -29.82 12.14
C LYS A 25 7.63 -28.64 12.00
N VAL A 26 7.10 -28.15 13.12
CA VAL A 26 6.17 -27.04 13.17
C VAL A 26 6.92 -25.78 13.58
N PHE A 27 6.92 -24.77 12.71
CA PHE A 27 7.48 -23.44 12.99
C PHE A 27 6.36 -22.40 13.11
N ILE A 28 6.49 -21.51 14.07
CA ILE A 28 5.56 -20.39 14.28
C ILE A 28 6.25 -19.12 13.81
N LEU A 29 5.63 -18.39 12.89
CA LEU A 29 6.09 -17.09 12.39
C LEU A 29 5.06 -16.03 12.81
N ALA A 30 5.48 -15.07 13.64
CA ALA A 30 4.55 -14.08 14.18
C ALA A 30 5.11 -12.65 14.08
N GLY A 31 4.22 -11.68 13.89
CA GLY A 31 4.62 -10.28 13.82
C GLY A 31 3.57 -9.35 13.21
N GLN A 32 4.04 -8.23 12.68
CA GLN A 32 3.19 -7.24 12.01
C GLN A 32 3.33 -7.27 10.48
N SER A 33 3.08 -6.15 9.81
CA SER A 33 3.08 -6.05 8.34
C SER A 33 4.34 -6.58 7.67
N ASN A 34 5.53 -6.43 8.27
CA ASN A 34 6.76 -6.99 7.73
C ASN A 34 6.85 -8.53 7.87
N MET A 35 6.17 -9.14 8.85
CA MET A 35 5.96 -10.59 8.89
C MET A 35 4.82 -10.98 7.95
N GLN A 36 3.76 -10.17 7.84
CA GLN A 36 2.67 -10.40 6.89
C GLN A 36 3.21 -10.48 5.46
N GLY A 37 4.05 -9.52 5.08
CA GLY A 37 4.78 -9.51 3.81
C GLY A 37 4.06 -8.76 2.70
N HIS A 38 4.72 -7.75 2.18
CA HIS A 38 4.19 -6.85 1.15
C HIS A 38 5.06 -6.85 -0.12
N ALA A 39 5.81 -7.92 -0.36
CA ALA A 39 6.65 -8.02 -1.55
C ALA A 39 5.89 -8.67 -2.70
N ASN A 40 5.56 -7.86 -3.72
CA ASN A 40 4.87 -8.37 -4.90
C ASN A 40 5.77 -9.26 -5.76
N THR A 41 5.20 -10.33 -6.30
CA THR A 41 5.91 -11.29 -7.17
C THR A 41 6.45 -10.64 -8.46
N SER A 42 5.93 -9.48 -8.85
CA SER A 42 6.47 -8.68 -9.97
C SER A 42 7.90 -8.21 -9.74
N THR A 43 8.37 -8.16 -8.49
CA THR A 43 9.75 -7.77 -8.12
C THR A 43 10.74 -8.94 -8.12
N PHE A 44 10.31 -10.17 -8.46
CA PHE A 44 11.18 -11.37 -8.43
C PHE A 44 12.38 -11.25 -9.35
N ASP A 45 12.22 -10.72 -10.57
CA ASP A 45 13.31 -10.60 -11.53
C ASP A 45 14.46 -9.72 -11.01
N TYR A 46 14.16 -8.78 -10.13
CA TYR A 46 15.17 -7.94 -9.50
C TYR A 46 16.12 -8.74 -8.59
N ILE A 47 15.66 -9.85 -7.99
CA ILE A 47 16.50 -10.76 -7.18
C ILE A 47 17.64 -11.32 -8.01
N GLY A 48 17.36 -11.71 -9.27
CA GLY A 48 18.33 -12.33 -10.16
C GLY A 48 19.42 -11.41 -10.70
N LYS A 49 19.27 -10.09 -10.51
CA LYS A 49 20.25 -9.09 -10.96
C LYS A 49 21.52 -9.04 -10.12
N ASP A 50 21.43 -9.49 -8.88
CA ASP A 50 22.55 -9.57 -7.97
C ASP A 50 23.04 -11.04 -7.90
N PRO A 51 24.31 -11.33 -8.25
CA PRO A 51 24.87 -12.69 -8.21
C PRO A 51 24.76 -13.35 -6.85
N LEU A 52 24.74 -12.58 -5.75
CA LEU A 52 24.59 -13.11 -4.40
C LEU A 52 23.17 -13.60 -4.11
N THR A 53 22.17 -13.01 -4.73
CA THR A 53 20.76 -13.36 -4.54
C THR A 53 20.18 -14.22 -5.66
N GLY A 54 20.84 -14.31 -6.81
CA GLY A 54 20.43 -15.19 -7.92
C GLY A 54 20.10 -16.63 -7.53
N PRO A 55 20.91 -17.30 -6.68
CA PRO A 55 20.61 -18.65 -6.18
C PRO A 55 19.32 -18.72 -5.33
N ILE A 56 18.92 -17.60 -4.69
CA ILE A 56 17.67 -17.52 -3.93
C ILE A 56 16.50 -17.50 -4.91
N LEU A 57 16.58 -16.70 -5.97
CA LEU A 57 15.56 -16.66 -7.02
C LEU A 57 15.35 -18.04 -7.65
N ALA A 58 16.45 -18.75 -7.96
CA ALA A 58 16.39 -20.10 -8.52
C ALA A 58 15.70 -21.11 -7.56
N ALA A 59 15.82 -20.90 -6.24
CA ALA A 59 15.10 -21.71 -5.26
C ALA A 59 13.61 -21.35 -5.16
N MET A 60 13.22 -20.10 -5.49
CA MET A 60 11.85 -19.59 -5.40
C MET A 60 11.01 -19.89 -6.64
N ARG A 61 11.59 -20.29 -7.75
CA ARG A 61 10.90 -20.57 -9.02
C ARG A 61 10.93 -22.06 -9.37
N ASP A 62 9.92 -22.49 -10.09
CA ASP A 62 9.88 -23.79 -10.77
C ASP A 62 10.57 -23.71 -12.16
N ALA A 63 10.51 -24.83 -12.90
CA ALA A 63 11.14 -24.94 -14.22
C ALA A 63 10.49 -24.00 -15.27
N GLU A 64 9.24 -23.64 -15.08
CA GLU A 64 8.45 -22.73 -15.94
C GLU A 64 8.63 -21.26 -15.54
N GLY A 65 9.45 -20.97 -14.51
CA GLY A 65 9.70 -19.63 -14.01
C GLY A 65 8.61 -19.05 -13.11
N LYS A 66 7.59 -19.85 -12.76
CA LYS A 66 6.53 -19.47 -11.83
C LYS A 66 6.98 -19.59 -10.38
N PRO A 67 6.29 -18.95 -9.43
CA PRO A 67 6.55 -19.21 -8.01
C PRO A 67 6.44 -20.69 -7.69
N ARG A 68 7.48 -21.23 -7.06
CA ARG A 68 7.53 -22.66 -6.66
C ARG A 68 6.39 -23.00 -5.71
N VAL A 69 5.77 -24.16 -5.90
CA VAL A 69 4.98 -24.83 -4.88
C VAL A 69 5.86 -25.83 -4.13
N CYS A 70 5.97 -25.68 -2.82
CA CYS A 70 6.80 -26.55 -1.99
C CYS A 70 6.02 -27.84 -1.65
N GLU A 71 6.52 -29.00 -2.11
CA GLU A 71 5.80 -30.26 -1.96
C GLU A 71 5.72 -30.74 -0.50
N ASN A 72 6.75 -30.47 0.30
CA ASN A 72 6.87 -30.92 1.69
C ASN A 72 6.74 -29.80 2.71
N VAL A 73 6.17 -28.64 2.31
CA VAL A 73 5.95 -27.52 3.22
C VAL A 73 4.50 -27.07 3.13
N TRP A 74 3.80 -27.11 4.25
CA TRP A 74 2.44 -26.60 4.42
C TRP A 74 2.44 -25.33 5.24
N ILE A 75 1.42 -24.53 5.06
CA ILE A 75 1.25 -23.28 5.80
C ILE A 75 -0.22 -23.08 6.19
N SER A 76 -0.42 -22.65 7.45
CA SER A 76 -1.64 -22.01 7.91
C SER A 76 -1.29 -20.58 8.26
N SER A 77 -1.86 -19.61 7.53
CA SER A 77 -1.61 -18.18 7.73
C SER A 77 -2.89 -17.51 8.19
N LEU A 78 -2.83 -16.87 9.35
CA LEU A 78 -3.90 -16.07 9.94
C LEU A 78 -3.54 -14.58 9.83
N GLY A 79 -4.49 -13.75 9.35
CA GLY A 79 -4.29 -12.31 9.18
C GLY A 79 -3.83 -11.90 7.79
N CYS A 80 -3.94 -12.79 6.80
CA CYS A 80 -3.63 -12.51 5.39
C CYS A 80 -4.93 -12.44 4.58
N GLY A 81 -5.09 -11.39 3.79
CA GLY A 81 -6.22 -11.18 2.88
C GLY A 81 -7.43 -10.54 3.55
N GLY A 82 -7.86 -9.39 3.06
CA GLY A 82 -9.01 -8.64 3.54
C GLY A 82 -8.67 -7.25 4.08
N ASN A 83 -9.66 -6.51 4.51
CA ASN A 83 -9.49 -5.16 5.04
C ASN A 83 -8.77 -5.17 6.38
N GLN A 84 -7.77 -4.35 6.51
CA GLN A 84 -6.67 -4.25 7.49
C GLN A 84 -7.02 -4.39 8.99
N TYR A 85 -8.27 -4.36 9.42
CA TYR A 85 -8.59 -4.15 10.84
C TYR A 85 -9.48 -5.19 11.49
N SER A 86 -10.04 -6.15 10.75
CA SER A 86 -10.96 -7.13 11.32
C SER A 86 -10.67 -8.59 10.98
N ASP A 87 -9.60 -8.90 10.24
CA ASP A 87 -9.55 -10.18 9.56
C ASP A 87 -8.76 -11.24 10.32
N MET A 88 -9.52 -12.05 11.03
CA MET A 88 -9.10 -13.35 11.52
C MET A 88 -9.31 -14.43 10.44
N LEU A 89 -9.04 -14.07 9.16
CA LEU A 89 -9.14 -14.99 8.04
C LEU A 89 -7.91 -15.89 8.00
N GLU A 90 -8.18 -17.18 7.87
CA GLU A 90 -7.15 -18.20 7.75
C GLU A 90 -7.04 -18.66 6.29
N LYS A 91 -5.81 -18.68 5.77
CA LYS A 91 -5.47 -19.29 4.48
C LYS A 91 -4.55 -20.48 4.71
N THR A 92 -4.85 -21.63 4.11
CA THR A 92 -4.08 -22.86 4.26
C THR A 92 -3.70 -23.47 2.93
N GLY A 93 -2.64 -24.25 2.90
CA GLY A 93 -2.22 -25.01 1.70
C GLY A 93 -0.75 -25.39 1.70
N LYS A 94 -0.28 -25.92 0.58
CA LYS A 94 1.16 -26.05 0.30
C LYS A 94 1.78 -24.66 0.15
N LEU A 95 2.96 -24.46 0.69
CA LEU A 95 3.64 -23.18 0.65
C LEU A 95 4.01 -22.80 -0.78
N THR A 96 3.61 -21.61 -1.18
CA THR A 96 3.96 -20.94 -2.44
C THR A 96 3.88 -19.43 -2.23
N ALA A 97 4.06 -18.60 -3.27
CA ALA A 97 3.73 -17.19 -3.21
C ALA A 97 2.22 -16.97 -2.97
N GLY A 98 1.86 -15.81 -2.40
CA GLY A 98 0.46 -15.48 -2.09
C GLY A 98 0.05 -15.76 -0.65
N PHE A 99 1.00 -16.04 0.24
CA PHE A 99 0.79 -16.03 1.70
C PHE A 99 1.30 -14.74 2.36
N GLY A 100 1.56 -13.70 1.56
CA GLY A 100 1.77 -12.33 1.99
C GLY A 100 0.46 -11.62 2.34
N ALA A 101 0.44 -10.30 2.28
CA ALA A 101 -0.76 -9.48 2.53
C ALA A 101 -1.82 -9.61 1.43
N SER A 102 -1.44 -10.08 0.24
CA SER A 102 -2.34 -10.40 -0.87
C SER A 102 -1.90 -11.66 -1.61
N ASP A 103 -2.75 -12.14 -2.53
CA ASP A 103 -2.48 -13.34 -3.34
C ASP A 103 -1.31 -13.19 -4.32
N SER A 104 -0.82 -11.97 -4.54
CA SER A 104 0.37 -11.69 -5.36
C SER A 104 1.61 -11.32 -4.55
N GLU A 105 1.55 -11.42 -3.22
CA GLU A 105 2.64 -10.98 -2.34
C GLU A 105 3.23 -12.12 -1.53
N ILE A 106 4.49 -11.94 -1.14
CA ILE A 106 5.21 -12.81 -0.21
C ILE A 106 5.71 -12.01 0.99
N GLY A 107 5.91 -12.71 2.09
CA GLY A 107 6.70 -12.27 3.23
C GLY A 107 7.91 -13.19 3.46
N PRO A 108 8.50 -13.16 4.66
CA PRO A 108 9.60 -14.04 5.01
C PRO A 108 9.27 -15.54 4.94
N GLU A 109 7.98 -15.91 5.09
CA GLU A 109 7.52 -17.31 5.14
C GLU A 109 7.95 -18.11 3.92
N PHE A 110 8.00 -17.49 2.73
CA PHE A 110 8.21 -18.23 1.49
C PHE A 110 9.62 -18.86 1.45
N THR A 111 10.65 -18.04 1.61
CA THR A 111 12.02 -18.56 1.64
C THR A 111 12.36 -19.22 2.97
N PHE A 112 11.72 -18.83 4.07
CA PHE A 112 11.85 -19.55 5.33
C PHE A 112 11.47 -21.04 5.16
N GLY A 113 10.33 -21.33 4.54
CA GLY A 113 9.89 -22.69 4.31
C GLY A 113 10.81 -23.46 3.36
N ILE A 114 11.20 -22.84 2.24
CA ILE A 114 12.11 -23.43 1.25
C ILE A 114 13.44 -23.85 1.90
N TYR A 115 14.06 -22.95 2.68
CA TYR A 115 15.37 -23.21 3.26
C TYR A 115 15.31 -24.08 4.52
N SER A 116 14.22 -24.06 5.28
CA SER A 116 13.99 -24.97 6.39
C SER A 116 13.86 -26.42 5.90
N GLU A 117 13.02 -26.66 4.89
CA GLU A 117 12.85 -28.01 4.28
C GLU A 117 14.15 -28.50 3.67
N LYS A 118 14.83 -27.67 2.88
CA LYS A 118 16.11 -27.99 2.24
C LYS A 118 17.17 -28.42 3.25
N THR A 119 17.21 -27.77 4.42
CA THR A 119 18.24 -28.06 5.44
C THR A 119 17.86 -29.23 6.32
N LEU A 120 16.61 -29.33 6.75
CA LEU A 120 16.17 -30.39 7.67
C LEU A 120 15.84 -31.70 6.96
N LYS A 121 15.50 -31.66 5.67
CA LYS A 121 15.09 -32.80 4.85
C LYS A 121 13.98 -33.63 5.51
N VAL A 122 13.00 -32.92 6.05
CA VAL A 122 11.77 -33.43 6.68
C VAL A 122 10.62 -32.54 6.34
N PRO A 123 9.37 -33.03 6.44
CA PRO A 123 8.19 -32.20 6.26
C PRO A 123 8.13 -31.03 7.26
N VAL A 124 7.64 -29.89 6.79
CA VAL A 124 7.54 -28.65 7.55
C VAL A 124 6.10 -28.13 7.52
N LEU A 125 5.60 -27.70 8.67
CA LEU A 125 4.37 -26.93 8.80
C LEU A 125 4.72 -25.54 9.36
N ILE A 126 4.32 -24.50 8.65
CA ILE A 126 4.41 -23.12 9.10
C ILE A 126 3.05 -22.70 9.64
N ILE A 127 3.02 -22.19 10.86
CA ILE A 127 1.86 -21.49 11.44
C ILE A 127 2.23 -20.02 11.48
N LYS A 128 1.66 -19.23 10.58
CA LYS A 128 1.94 -17.80 10.46
C LYS A 128 0.79 -17.00 11.06
N THR A 129 1.14 -16.02 11.91
CA THR A 129 0.18 -15.10 12.51
C THR A 129 0.74 -13.68 12.42
N SER A 130 0.11 -12.85 11.59
CA SER A 130 0.66 -11.52 11.31
C SER A 130 -0.43 -10.54 10.90
N TRP A 131 -0.35 -9.34 11.48
CA TRP A 131 -1.32 -8.27 11.21
C TRP A 131 -0.62 -6.92 11.09
N GLY A 132 -0.95 -6.17 10.05
CA GLY A 132 -0.41 -4.83 9.84
C GLY A 132 -0.79 -3.86 10.95
N GLY A 133 0.11 -2.90 11.25
CA GLY A 133 -0.18 -1.83 12.20
C GLY A 133 -0.24 -2.24 13.67
N ARG A 134 0.32 -3.41 14.07
CA ARG A 134 0.22 -3.93 15.44
C ARG A 134 1.51 -3.78 16.22
N SER A 135 1.36 -3.29 17.47
CA SER A 135 2.46 -3.03 18.40
C SER A 135 2.66 -4.18 19.39
N LEU A 136 3.86 -4.30 19.94
CA LEU A 136 4.14 -5.19 21.06
C LEU A 136 3.59 -4.59 22.37
N ASN A 137 3.65 -3.29 22.51
CA ASN A 137 3.28 -2.62 23.76
C ASN A 137 1.77 -2.71 24.10
N ILE A 138 0.91 -2.85 23.09
CA ILE A 138 -0.54 -2.97 23.27
C ILE A 138 -1.07 -4.24 22.61
N ASP A 139 -1.00 -4.34 21.29
CA ASP A 139 -1.70 -5.36 20.50
C ASP A 139 -1.25 -6.79 20.83
N PHE A 140 0.06 -7.00 20.90
CA PHE A 140 0.70 -8.27 21.27
C PHE A 140 1.17 -8.30 22.73
N ARG A 141 0.69 -7.38 23.57
CA ARG A 141 1.14 -7.30 24.97
C ARG A 141 1.00 -8.64 25.68
N PRO A 142 2.13 -9.19 26.19
CA PRO A 142 2.11 -10.49 26.85
C PRO A 142 1.43 -10.38 28.23
N PRO A 143 0.67 -11.40 28.67
CA PRO A 143 -0.11 -11.37 29.92
C PRO A 143 0.73 -11.05 31.16
N SER A 144 1.94 -11.58 31.25
CA SER A 144 2.83 -11.37 32.40
C SER A 144 3.42 -9.96 32.50
N ALA A 145 3.30 -9.14 31.45
CA ALA A 145 3.71 -7.74 31.48
C ALA A 145 2.72 -6.81 32.19
N GLY A 146 1.50 -7.30 32.51
CA GLY A 146 0.44 -6.51 33.13
C GLY A 146 -0.19 -5.49 32.17
N GLN A 147 -1.03 -4.60 32.70
CA GLN A 147 -1.74 -3.59 31.90
C GLN A 147 -0.78 -2.54 31.32
N TYR A 148 -1.19 -1.94 30.18
CA TYR A 148 -0.46 -0.80 29.61
C TYR A 148 -0.49 0.38 30.57
N GLN A 149 0.68 0.99 30.79
CA GLN A 149 0.82 2.19 31.59
C GLN A 149 1.44 3.29 30.73
N LEU A 150 0.81 4.46 30.72
CA LEU A 150 1.40 5.64 30.07
C LEU A 150 2.70 6.03 30.79
N PRO A 151 3.84 6.22 30.09
CA PRO A 151 5.08 6.63 30.73
C PRO A 151 4.92 7.93 31.53
N LYS A 152 5.52 7.98 32.72
CA LYS A 152 5.42 9.14 33.62
C LYS A 152 5.78 10.46 32.94
N ALA A 153 6.85 10.48 32.12
CA ALA A 153 7.27 11.66 31.39
C ALA A 153 6.18 12.18 30.42
N VAL A 154 5.41 11.28 29.82
CA VAL A 154 4.31 11.64 28.92
C VAL A 154 3.10 12.09 29.71
N GLN A 155 2.79 11.43 30.83
CA GLN A 155 1.72 11.84 31.74
C GLN A 155 1.96 13.27 32.25
N ASP A 156 3.21 13.60 32.65
CA ASP A 156 3.59 14.94 33.10
C ASP A 156 3.39 16.02 32.02
N VAL A 157 3.53 15.65 30.74
CA VAL A 157 3.19 16.52 29.62
C VAL A 157 1.67 16.67 29.49
N TRP A 158 0.91 15.57 29.56
CA TRP A 158 -0.53 15.58 29.44
C TRP A 158 -1.20 16.43 30.54
N ASP A 159 -0.66 16.41 31.75
CA ASP A 159 -1.18 17.19 32.89
C ASP A 159 -1.10 18.71 32.69
N LYS A 160 -0.25 19.16 31.77
CA LYS A 160 -0.17 20.58 31.36
C LYS A 160 -1.30 20.98 30.39
N TYR A 161 -2.03 20.00 29.81
CA TYR A 161 -3.09 20.23 28.81
C TYR A 161 -4.42 19.58 29.23
N PRO A 162 -5.07 20.06 30.31
CA PRO A 162 -6.31 19.46 30.80
C PRO A 162 -7.49 19.57 29.81
N LEU A 163 -7.47 20.59 28.96
CA LEU A 163 -8.48 20.79 27.91
C LEU A 163 -8.19 20.02 26.61
N GLY A 164 -7.12 19.21 26.59
CA GLY A 164 -6.66 18.52 25.42
C GLY A 164 -5.75 19.37 24.52
N SER A 165 -5.01 18.71 23.65
CA SER A 165 -4.16 19.30 22.61
C SER A 165 -3.95 18.23 21.53
N HIS A 166 -3.21 18.54 20.45
CA HIS A 166 -2.93 17.56 19.40
C HIS A 166 -2.26 16.29 20.00
N GLY A 167 -2.94 15.14 19.91
CA GLY A 167 -2.48 13.87 20.48
C GLY A 167 -2.63 13.72 22.00
N VAL A 168 -3.13 14.72 22.71
CA VAL A 168 -3.38 14.68 24.17
C VAL A 168 -4.90 14.70 24.41
N PRO A 169 -5.50 13.65 24.98
CA PRO A 169 -6.93 13.64 25.29
C PRO A 169 -7.27 14.64 26.40
N LYS A 170 -8.48 15.17 26.39
CA LYS A 170 -9.00 15.97 27.50
C LYS A 170 -8.96 15.17 28.80
N LEU A 171 -8.83 15.85 29.92
CA LEU A 171 -8.78 15.21 31.22
C LEU A 171 -9.97 14.29 31.48
N GLU A 172 -11.18 14.71 31.08
CA GLU A 172 -12.43 13.94 31.21
C GLU A 172 -12.44 12.65 30.37
N ASP A 173 -11.71 12.63 29.22
CA ASP A 173 -11.64 11.50 28.29
C ASP A 173 -10.51 10.50 28.62
N ARG A 174 -9.59 10.84 29.53
CA ARG A 174 -8.41 10.01 29.82
C ARG A 174 -8.75 8.66 30.43
N LYS A 175 -9.81 8.60 31.23
CA LYS A 175 -10.30 7.32 31.79
C LYS A 175 -10.75 6.39 30.66
N LYS A 176 -11.58 6.91 29.76
CA LYS A 176 -12.02 6.14 28.59
C LYS A 176 -10.85 5.74 27.70
N TRP A 177 -9.91 6.64 27.48
CA TRP A 177 -8.69 6.31 26.71
C TRP A 177 -7.92 5.14 27.33
N GLN A 178 -7.76 5.09 28.66
CA GLN A 178 -7.11 3.96 29.34
C GLN A 178 -7.95 2.67 29.19
N GLU A 179 -9.25 2.74 29.38
CA GLU A 179 -10.16 1.60 29.19
C GLU A 179 -10.08 1.03 27.77
N ASP A 180 -10.03 1.88 26.74
CA ASP A 180 -9.86 1.47 25.35
C ASP A 180 -8.49 0.80 25.11
N LYS A 181 -7.41 1.29 25.74
CA LYS A 181 -6.08 0.66 25.70
C LYS A 181 -6.06 -0.70 26.39
N ASP A 182 -6.70 -0.82 27.54
CA ASP A 182 -6.80 -2.07 28.29
C ASP A 182 -7.61 -3.12 27.51
N ALA A 183 -8.71 -2.71 26.85
CA ALA A 183 -9.51 -3.58 26.00
C ALA A 183 -8.74 -4.10 24.77
N ALA A 184 -7.90 -3.24 24.16
CA ALA A 184 -7.06 -3.61 23.03
C ALA A 184 -5.86 -4.47 23.42
N SER A 185 -5.49 -4.47 24.72
CA SER A 185 -4.26 -5.08 25.21
C SER A 185 -4.24 -6.61 25.04
N GLY A 186 -3.22 -7.11 24.36
CA GLY A 186 -2.95 -8.53 24.15
C GLY A 186 -3.96 -9.29 23.28
N VAL A 187 -4.83 -8.58 22.54
CA VAL A 187 -5.83 -9.23 21.65
C VAL A 187 -5.13 -10.13 20.63
N PHE A 188 -4.08 -9.62 19.98
CA PHE A 188 -3.34 -10.37 18.95
C PHE A 188 -2.37 -11.40 19.53
N TYR A 189 -1.90 -11.22 20.77
CA TYR A 189 -1.21 -12.26 21.50
C TYR A 189 -2.13 -13.48 21.74
N ARG A 190 -3.35 -13.24 22.22
CA ARG A 190 -4.32 -14.33 22.45
C ARG A 190 -4.70 -15.02 21.13
N ALA A 191 -4.98 -14.24 20.08
CA ALA A 191 -5.29 -14.80 18.75
C ALA A 191 -4.16 -15.68 18.19
N LEU A 192 -2.90 -15.28 18.37
CA LEU A 192 -1.73 -16.07 18.02
C LEU A 192 -1.73 -17.43 18.75
N ILE A 193 -1.84 -17.41 20.08
CA ILE A 193 -1.81 -18.64 20.89
C ILE A 193 -2.97 -19.56 20.55
N GLU A 194 -4.17 -19.02 20.41
CA GLU A 194 -5.39 -19.76 20.02
C GLU A 194 -5.22 -20.41 18.63
N HIS A 195 -4.67 -19.66 17.68
CA HIS A 195 -4.45 -20.19 16.34
C HIS A 195 -3.43 -21.34 16.31
N VAL A 196 -2.31 -21.19 17.02
CA VAL A 196 -1.32 -22.28 17.14
C VAL A 196 -1.96 -23.52 17.75
N ARG A 197 -2.74 -23.37 18.84
CA ARG A 197 -3.47 -24.49 19.47
C ARG A 197 -4.51 -25.11 18.52
N LYS A 198 -5.24 -24.30 17.76
CA LYS A 198 -6.22 -24.77 16.76
C LYS A 198 -5.55 -25.65 15.71
N VAL A 199 -4.45 -25.17 15.12
CA VAL A 199 -3.72 -25.92 14.07
C VAL A 199 -3.08 -27.18 14.62
N THR A 200 -2.41 -27.13 15.78
CA THR A 200 -1.74 -28.30 16.37
C THR A 200 -2.70 -29.35 16.89
N LYS A 201 -3.94 -28.97 17.21
CA LYS A 201 -5.02 -29.91 17.59
C LYS A 201 -5.55 -30.72 16.40
N ASP A 202 -5.52 -30.14 15.19
CA ASP A 202 -6.01 -30.77 13.95
C ASP A 202 -5.08 -30.42 12.78
N ILE A 203 -3.90 -31.05 12.79
CA ILE A 203 -2.85 -30.80 11.80
C ILE A 203 -3.30 -31.28 10.41
N LYS A 204 -4.06 -32.37 10.30
CA LYS A 204 -4.52 -32.93 9.02
C LYS A 204 -5.38 -31.97 8.22
N ARG A 205 -6.04 -31.04 8.87
CA ARG A 205 -6.80 -29.97 8.20
C ARG A 205 -5.90 -29.08 7.33
N VAL A 206 -4.63 -28.92 7.71
CA VAL A 206 -3.65 -28.09 7.00
C VAL A 206 -2.67 -28.93 6.21
N CYS A 207 -2.21 -30.04 6.78
CA CYS A 207 -1.30 -31.00 6.20
C CYS A 207 -1.98 -32.38 6.12
N PRO A 208 -2.72 -32.68 5.03
CA PRO A 208 -3.45 -33.95 4.90
C PRO A 208 -2.58 -35.19 5.02
N GLU A 209 -1.30 -35.07 4.63
CA GLU A 209 -0.31 -36.16 4.63
C GLU A 209 0.36 -36.37 6.01
N TYR A 210 -0.08 -35.63 7.05
CA TYR A 210 0.48 -35.76 8.40
C TYR A 210 0.34 -37.17 8.96
N ASP A 211 1.45 -37.75 9.36
CA ASP A 211 1.50 -39.03 10.04
C ASP A 211 1.41 -38.85 11.56
N GLU A 212 0.24 -39.18 12.12
CA GLU A 212 -0.01 -39.08 13.55
C GLU A 212 0.89 -39.96 14.40
N LYS A 213 1.38 -41.10 13.85
CA LYS A 213 2.28 -42.01 14.58
C LYS A 213 3.68 -41.42 14.71
N ALA A 214 4.12 -40.70 13.68
CA ALA A 214 5.40 -39.98 13.72
C ALA A 214 5.30 -38.72 14.62
N GLY A 215 4.12 -38.17 14.78
CA GLY A 215 3.87 -37.00 15.59
C GLY A 215 4.44 -35.69 15.01
N TYR A 216 4.46 -34.65 15.81
CA TYR A 216 5.06 -33.35 15.46
C TYR A 216 5.94 -32.80 16.58
N GLU A 217 6.80 -31.85 16.22
CA GLU A 217 7.64 -31.11 17.15
C GLU A 217 7.47 -29.61 16.88
N LEU A 218 7.16 -28.82 17.93
CA LEU A 218 7.29 -27.37 17.86
C LEU A 218 8.78 -27.03 17.70
N ALA A 219 9.15 -26.72 16.48
CA ALA A 219 10.54 -26.67 16.06
C ALA A 219 11.20 -25.30 16.24
N GLY A 220 10.40 -24.23 16.36
CA GLY A 220 10.90 -22.91 16.62
C GLY A 220 9.84 -21.82 16.42
N PHE A 221 10.17 -20.64 16.93
CA PHE A 221 9.36 -19.43 16.84
C PHE A 221 10.19 -18.31 16.22
N VAL A 222 9.62 -17.59 15.27
CA VAL A 222 10.20 -16.38 14.65
C VAL A 222 9.31 -15.19 14.96
N TRP A 223 9.88 -14.16 15.56
CA TRP A 223 9.23 -12.89 15.85
C TRP A 223 9.78 -11.79 14.94
N PHE A 224 8.92 -11.19 14.10
CA PHE A 224 9.31 -10.08 13.24
C PHE A 224 8.27 -8.96 13.30
N GLN A 225 8.42 -8.11 14.32
CA GLN A 225 7.54 -6.99 14.63
C GLN A 225 8.40 -5.85 15.21
N GLY A 226 8.01 -4.59 15.03
CA GLY A 226 8.72 -3.49 15.68
C GLY A 226 8.37 -2.11 15.16
N PHE A 227 7.95 -1.96 13.90
CA PHE A 227 7.76 -0.63 13.29
C PHE A 227 6.76 0.25 14.06
N ASN A 228 5.64 -0.32 14.53
CA ASN A 228 4.65 0.44 15.28
C ASN A 228 5.15 0.90 16.65
N ASP A 229 6.01 0.12 17.29
CA ASP A 229 6.69 0.53 18.53
C ASP A 229 7.81 1.54 18.26
N LEU A 230 8.55 1.41 17.14
CA LEU A 230 9.57 2.36 16.72
C LEU A 230 9.03 3.79 16.59
N VAL A 231 7.83 3.94 16.00
CA VAL A 231 7.20 5.25 15.72
C VAL A 231 6.30 5.74 16.85
N ASP A 232 6.11 4.96 17.91
CA ASP A 232 5.29 5.34 19.06
C ASP A 232 6.08 6.20 20.06
N GLY A 233 6.19 7.50 19.77
CA GLY A 233 6.84 8.46 20.66
C GLY A 233 6.11 8.70 21.99
N GLN A 234 4.87 8.23 22.15
CA GLN A 234 4.16 8.32 23.43
C GLN A 234 4.62 7.22 24.40
N THR A 235 4.74 6.00 23.92
CA THR A 235 5.23 4.89 24.74
C THR A 235 6.75 4.94 24.92
N TYR A 236 7.48 5.42 23.92
CA TYR A 236 8.94 5.42 23.90
C TYR A 236 9.50 6.86 23.76
N PRO A 237 9.28 7.73 24.76
CA PRO A 237 9.73 9.11 24.69
C PRO A 237 11.26 9.20 24.59
N ASN A 238 11.74 10.13 23.78
CA ASN A 238 13.17 10.38 23.55
C ASN A 238 13.96 9.18 22.99
N GLY A 239 13.27 8.22 22.35
CA GLY A 239 13.91 7.04 21.76
C GLY A 239 14.52 6.08 22.79
N ASN A 240 13.97 6.05 24.00
CA ASN A 240 14.26 5.02 24.99
C ASN A 240 13.33 3.82 24.79
N TYR A 241 13.88 2.70 24.37
CA TYR A 241 13.16 1.47 24.05
C TYR A 241 13.42 0.35 25.06
N ASP A 242 13.86 0.62 26.28
CA ASP A 242 14.09 -0.39 27.32
C ASP A 242 12.81 -1.18 27.62
N GLU A 243 11.66 -0.48 27.59
CA GLU A 243 10.36 -1.12 27.77
C GLU A 243 10.04 -2.15 26.65
N TYR A 244 10.46 -1.88 25.40
CA TYR A 244 10.31 -2.86 24.31
C TYR A 244 11.08 -4.14 24.61
N SER A 245 12.34 -4.02 25.06
CA SER A 245 13.18 -5.16 25.45
C SER A 245 12.53 -5.97 26.58
N ARG A 246 12.00 -5.28 27.60
CA ARG A 246 11.29 -5.89 28.73
C ARG A 246 10.05 -6.65 28.27
N LEU A 247 9.22 -6.02 27.43
CA LEU A 247 8.02 -6.63 26.89
C LEU A 247 8.34 -7.84 26.02
N LEU A 248 9.37 -7.78 25.18
CA LEU A 248 9.78 -8.90 24.34
C LEU A 248 10.28 -10.09 25.17
N ALA A 249 10.98 -9.83 26.27
CA ALA A 249 11.40 -10.89 27.20
C ALA A 249 10.16 -11.55 27.87
N HIS A 250 9.16 -10.76 28.30
CA HIS A 250 7.87 -11.30 28.77
C HIS A 250 7.16 -12.12 27.70
N PHE A 251 7.12 -11.64 26.47
CA PHE A 251 6.50 -12.32 25.34
C PHE A 251 7.12 -13.69 25.09
N ILE A 252 8.44 -13.81 25.10
CA ILE A 252 9.14 -15.08 24.93
C ILE A 252 8.77 -16.06 26.04
N ARG A 253 8.74 -15.61 27.30
CA ARG A 253 8.39 -16.46 28.46
C ARG A 253 6.94 -16.93 28.37
N ASP A 254 6.01 -16.03 28.07
CA ASP A 254 4.58 -16.32 27.99
C ASP A 254 4.27 -17.28 26.82
N VAL A 255 4.84 -17.04 25.64
CA VAL A 255 4.70 -17.97 24.49
C VAL A 255 5.17 -19.36 24.85
N ARG A 256 6.34 -19.49 25.48
CA ARG A 256 6.86 -20.81 25.92
C ARG A 256 5.96 -21.48 26.94
N LYS A 257 5.43 -20.73 27.88
CA LYS A 257 4.49 -21.21 28.91
C LYS A 257 3.17 -21.65 28.27
N ASP A 258 2.56 -20.77 27.47
CA ASP A 258 1.22 -21.00 26.92
C ASP A 258 1.19 -22.11 25.86
N LEU A 259 2.30 -22.35 25.18
CA LEU A 259 2.48 -23.47 24.25
C LEU A 259 3.07 -24.72 24.91
N SER A 260 3.29 -24.73 26.24
CA SER A 260 3.91 -25.84 26.97
C SER A 260 5.25 -26.28 26.38
N ALA A 261 6.04 -25.33 25.85
CA ALA A 261 7.30 -25.56 25.16
C ALA A 261 8.44 -24.71 25.76
N PRO A 262 8.90 -25.03 27.00
CA PRO A 262 9.81 -24.16 27.77
C PRO A 262 11.18 -23.93 27.10
N LYS A 263 11.57 -24.81 26.19
CA LYS A 263 12.84 -24.74 25.44
C LYS A 263 12.64 -24.41 23.96
N LEU A 264 11.47 -23.89 23.55
CA LEU A 264 11.21 -23.54 22.16
C LEU A 264 12.29 -22.59 21.64
N PRO A 265 13.04 -22.96 20.59
CA PRO A 265 14.01 -22.07 19.95
C PRO A 265 13.31 -20.80 19.44
N PHE A 266 13.98 -19.65 19.58
CA PHE A 266 13.35 -18.37 19.26
C PHE A 266 14.29 -17.49 18.41
N VAL A 267 13.81 -16.98 17.29
CA VAL A 267 14.49 -16.00 16.45
C VAL A 267 13.80 -14.67 16.59
N ILE A 268 14.55 -13.63 16.93
CA ILE A 268 14.11 -12.23 16.91
C ILE A 268 14.60 -11.62 15.61
N GLY A 269 13.70 -11.31 14.69
CA GLY A 269 14.01 -10.49 13.52
C GLY A 269 14.18 -9.04 13.95
N VAL A 270 15.41 -8.55 13.95
CA VAL A 270 15.71 -7.15 14.26
C VAL A 270 15.41 -6.29 13.05
N LEU A 271 14.54 -5.29 13.23
CA LEU A 271 14.05 -4.44 12.16
C LEU A 271 15.18 -3.60 11.54
N GLY A 272 15.42 -3.79 10.25
CA GLY A 272 16.47 -3.10 9.48
C GLY A 272 15.94 -2.06 8.50
N VAL A 273 14.71 -1.58 8.71
CA VAL A 273 14.16 -0.46 7.94
C VAL A 273 15.05 0.77 8.11
N ASP A 274 15.30 1.46 7.00
CA ASP A 274 16.27 2.55 6.88
C ASP A 274 17.74 2.12 7.08
N GLY A 275 18.05 0.84 6.95
CA GLY A 275 19.42 0.33 7.01
C GLY A 275 20.07 0.54 8.38
N ASP A 276 21.16 1.30 8.44
CA ASP A 276 21.92 1.53 9.67
C ASP A 276 21.30 2.52 10.65
N LYS A 277 20.15 3.11 10.32
CA LYS A 277 19.43 3.99 11.24
C LYS A 277 18.77 3.21 12.39
N ASN A 278 18.10 3.91 13.27
CA ASN A 278 17.33 3.35 14.39
C ASN A 278 18.15 2.45 15.34
N VAL A 279 19.42 2.77 15.53
CA VAL A 279 20.38 1.95 16.30
C VAL A 279 19.89 1.60 17.71
N ASN A 280 19.26 2.56 18.42
CA ASN A 280 18.78 2.31 19.78
C ASN A 280 17.64 1.29 19.79
N PHE A 281 16.71 1.40 18.83
CA PHE A 281 15.61 0.45 18.72
C PHE A 281 16.11 -0.95 18.32
N ARG A 282 17.03 -1.04 17.39
CA ARG A 282 17.64 -2.32 16.98
C ARG A 282 18.35 -3.00 18.14
N LYS A 283 19.10 -2.25 18.96
CA LYS A 283 19.70 -2.76 20.19
C LYS A 283 18.66 -3.28 21.17
N ALA A 284 17.57 -2.54 21.37
CA ALA A 284 16.49 -2.94 22.25
C ALA A 284 15.79 -4.22 21.77
N MET A 285 15.58 -4.37 20.45
CA MET A 285 15.04 -5.62 19.88
C MET A 285 15.97 -6.81 20.11
N ALA A 286 17.26 -6.64 19.96
CA ALA A 286 18.24 -7.71 20.11
C ALA A 286 18.51 -8.10 21.58
N ALA A 287 18.37 -7.18 22.51
CA ALA A 287 18.77 -7.32 23.90
C ALA A 287 18.28 -8.60 24.62
N PRO A 288 17.04 -9.11 24.40
CA PRO A 288 16.62 -10.37 25.03
C PRO A 288 17.50 -11.56 24.68
N ALA A 289 18.12 -11.61 23.49
CA ALA A 289 18.99 -12.74 23.12
C ALA A 289 20.24 -12.87 24.00
N ASP A 290 20.67 -11.77 24.63
CA ASP A 290 21.84 -11.72 25.51
C ASP A 290 21.48 -11.99 26.97
N MET A 291 20.20 -12.10 27.33
CA MET A 291 19.77 -12.41 28.70
C MET A 291 20.21 -13.82 29.09
N PRO A 292 20.71 -14.04 30.32
CA PRO A 292 21.24 -15.33 30.75
C PRO A 292 20.29 -16.50 30.55
N GLU A 293 18.99 -16.30 30.78
CA GLU A 293 17.95 -17.32 30.62
C GLU A 293 17.65 -17.69 29.15
N PHE A 294 17.98 -16.84 28.21
CA PHE A 294 17.73 -17.02 26.78
C PHE A 294 18.97 -17.41 25.99
N LYS A 295 20.13 -17.29 26.62
CA LYS A 295 21.41 -17.57 25.98
C LYS A 295 21.47 -18.98 25.42
N GLY A 296 21.82 -19.08 24.12
CA GLY A 296 21.95 -20.36 23.41
C GLY A 296 20.64 -20.93 22.84
N ASN A 297 19.46 -20.30 23.11
CA ASN A 297 18.21 -20.74 22.47
C ASN A 297 17.28 -19.58 22.05
N VAL A 298 17.76 -18.35 22.16
CA VAL A 298 17.21 -17.17 21.50
C VAL A 298 18.33 -16.52 20.70
N VAL A 299 18.07 -16.13 19.48
CA VAL A 299 19.04 -15.42 18.62
C VAL A 299 18.37 -14.23 17.95
N ALA A 300 19.10 -13.12 17.86
CA ALA A 300 18.70 -11.96 17.10
C ALA A 300 19.31 -11.99 15.70
N VAL A 301 18.48 -11.81 14.68
CA VAL A 301 18.90 -11.72 13.28
C VAL A 301 18.71 -10.30 12.79
N ASP A 302 19.81 -9.61 12.55
CA ASP A 302 19.77 -8.25 12.01
C ASP A 302 19.40 -8.28 10.52
N THR A 303 18.37 -7.51 10.16
CA THR A 303 17.90 -7.40 8.78
C THR A 303 18.37 -6.14 8.07
N ALA A 304 19.09 -5.24 8.75
CA ALA A 304 19.65 -4.02 8.15
C ALA A 304 20.63 -4.30 6.99
N PRO A 305 21.46 -5.36 7.02
CA PRO A 305 22.32 -5.68 5.88
C PRO A 305 21.58 -6.03 4.58
N PHE A 306 20.27 -6.32 4.67
CA PHE A 306 19.44 -6.61 3.49
C PHE A 306 18.76 -5.39 2.90
N TRP A 307 18.89 -4.23 3.56
CA TRP A 307 18.34 -2.97 3.07
C TRP A 307 18.94 -2.60 1.72
N ASP A 308 18.09 -2.34 0.72
CA ASP A 308 18.55 -1.99 -0.63
C ASP A 308 18.71 -0.48 -0.76
N HIS A 309 19.95 -0.01 -0.73
CA HIS A 309 20.29 1.39 -0.79
C HIS A 309 20.02 2.03 -2.15
N ASP A 310 20.07 1.26 -3.26
CA ASP A 310 19.74 1.77 -4.58
C ASP A 310 18.23 2.07 -4.68
N ILE A 311 17.37 1.19 -4.19
CA ILE A 311 15.92 1.44 -4.09
C ILE A 311 15.64 2.62 -3.18
N ALA A 312 16.29 2.67 -2.00
CA ALA A 312 16.12 3.75 -1.04
C ALA A 312 16.48 5.13 -1.62
N ALA A 313 17.52 5.20 -2.44
CA ALA A 313 17.93 6.42 -3.12
C ALA A 313 17.01 6.82 -4.29
N ALA A 314 16.43 5.83 -4.97
CA ALA A 314 15.56 6.05 -6.13
C ALA A 314 14.12 6.42 -5.75
N GLN A 315 13.59 5.91 -4.64
CA GLN A 315 12.18 6.09 -4.27
C GLN A 315 11.77 7.58 -4.07
N PRO A 316 12.53 8.45 -3.39
CA PRO A 316 12.23 9.87 -3.33
C PRO A 316 12.22 10.56 -4.70
N LYS A 317 13.12 10.16 -5.58
CA LYS A 317 13.19 10.68 -6.96
C LYS A 317 11.98 10.23 -7.78
N GLN A 318 11.47 9.02 -7.57
CA GLN A 318 10.22 8.58 -8.19
C GLN A 318 9.05 9.44 -7.74
N VAL A 319 8.95 9.76 -6.45
CA VAL A 319 7.91 10.66 -5.93
C VAL A 319 8.00 12.05 -6.57
N GLU A 320 9.21 12.58 -6.73
CA GLU A 320 9.45 13.85 -7.40
C GLU A 320 9.07 13.77 -8.90
N TYR A 321 9.51 12.72 -9.59
CA TYR A 321 9.16 12.44 -10.99
C TYR A 321 7.64 12.36 -11.18
N ASP A 322 6.94 11.58 -10.35
CA ASP A 322 5.48 11.43 -10.41
C ASP A 322 4.76 12.75 -10.14
N ALA A 323 5.26 13.55 -9.20
CA ALA A 323 4.74 14.89 -8.94
C ALA A 323 4.89 15.81 -10.17
N ILE A 324 6.03 15.74 -10.86
CA ILE A 324 6.27 16.49 -12.10
C ILE A 324 5.30 16.01 -13.20
N VAL A 325 5.19 14.71 -13.43
CA VAL A 325 4.37 14.16 -14.51
C VAL A 325 2.86 14.37 -14.23
N SER A 326 2.42 14.29 -12.98
CA SER A 326 1.02 14.42 -12.61
C SER A 326 0.52 15.86 -12.54
N THR A 327 1.40 16.86 -12.68
CA THR A 327 1.01 18.27 -12.70
C THR A 327 1.12 18.88 -14.11
N ALA A 328 0.30 19.88 -14.40
CA ALA A 328 0.42 20.66 -15.65
C ALA A 328 1.43 21.79 -15.42
N HIS A 329 2.71 21.47 -15.40
CA HIS A 329 3.79 22.42 -15.08
C HIS A 329 3.90 23.62 -16.03
N THR A 330 3.30 23.50 -17.22
CA THR A 330 3.20 24.62 -18.17
C THR A 330 2.26 25.75 -17.71
N LEU A 331 1.44 25.47 -16.69
CA LEU A 331 0.38 26.38 -16.27
C LEU A 331 0.58 26.89 -14.84
N LYS A 332 0.54 28.19 -14.65
CA LYS A 332 0.40 28.85 -13.35
C LYS A 332 -1.05 28.77 -12.89
N ILE A 333 -1.29 29.13 -11.64
CA ILE A 333 -2.63 29.12 -11.02
C ILE A 333 -3.65 30.00 -11.76
N ASP A 334 -3.19 31.05 -12.41
CA ASP A 334 -4.00 31.96 -13.24
C ASP A 334 -4.22 31.45 -14.69
N GLY A 335 -3.69 30.25 -14.98
CA GLY A 335 -3.78 29.62 -16.30
C GLY A 335 -2.79 30.13 -17.33
N THR A 336 -1.88 31.03 -16.97
CA THR A 336 -0.81 31.48 -17.86
C THR A 336 0.33 30.47 -17.92
N LEU A 337 1.09 30.48 -19.04
CA LEU A 337 2.23 29.58 -19.20
C LEU A 337 3.38 29.96 -18.26
N ASP A 338 3.91 28.96 -17.57
CA ASP A 338 5.16 29.08 -16.84
C ASP A 338 6.34 28.70 -17.72
N LYS A 339 7.06 29.68 -18.22
CA LYS A 339 8.20 29.51 -19.15
C LYS A 339 9.53 29.29 -18.42
N GLU A 340 9.56 29.29 -17.11
CA GLU A 340 10.81 29.21 -16.33
C GLU A 340 11.22 27.79 -15.96
N ARG A 341 10.36 26.79 -16.15
CA ARG A 341 10.64 25.40 -15.82
C ARG A 341 11.18 24.63 -17.02
N LYS A 342 12.21 23.81 -16.82
CA LYS A 342 12.88 23.11 -17.91
C LYS A 342 12.09 21.96 -18.56
N TRP A 343 11.04 21.47 -17.94
CA TRP A 343 10.12 20.47 -18.52
C TRP A 343 8.79 21.04 -18.98
N ASP A 344 8.66 22.37 -19.00
CA ASP A 344 7.48 23.05 -19.50
C ASP A 344 7.57 23.29 -21.01
N GLY A 345 6.42 23.45 -21.67
CA GLY A 345 6.34 23.78 -23.09
C GLY A 345 6.37 22.61 -24.06
N TYR A 346 6.53 21.37 -23.58
CA TYR A 346 6.45 20.18 -24.45
C TYR A 346 4.99 19.79 -24.74
N TRP A 347 4.12 19.86 -23.76
CA TRP A 347 2.68 19.74 -23.94
C TRP A 347 2.11 21.07 -24.44
N LYS A 348 1.33 21.02 -25.50
CA LYS A 348 0.80 22.22 -26.16
C LYS A 348 -0.72 22.21 -26.17
N PRO A 349 -1.38 23.36 -26.01
CA PRO A 349 -2.84 23.45 -26.16
C PRO A 349 -3.29 22.94 -27.52
N VAL A 350 -4.44 22.23 -27.51
CA VAL A 350 -5.05 21.69 -28.73
C VAL A 350 -6.21 22.57 -29.16
N GLY A 351 -6.17 22.99 -30.43
CA GLY A 351 -7.26 23.73 -31.10
C GLY A 351 -7.25 25.22 -30.86
N THR A 352 -8.09 25.91 -31.64
CA THR A 352 -8.29 27.36 -31.62
C THR A 352 -9.75 27.70 -31.34
N PRO A 353 -10.05 28.80 -30.61
CA PRO A 353 -9.11 29.68 -29.91
C PRO A 353 -8.31 28.95 -28.84
N LEU A 354 -7.15 29.48 -28.47
CA LEU A 354 -6.34 28.97 -27.37
C LEU A 354 -7.14 29.00 -26.05
N PRO A 355 -6.83 28.13 -25.08
CA PRO A 355 -7.61 28.04 -23.83
C PRO A 355 -7.81 29.37 -23.09
N GLU A 356 -6.78 30.23 -23.05
CA GLU A 356 -6.83 31.57 -22.43
C GLU A 356 -7.70 32.58 -23.17
N GLU A 357 -7.95 32.34 -24.45
CA GLU A 357 -8.83 33.16 -25.29
C GLU A 357 -10.24 32.58 -25.41
N ARG A 358 -10.40 31.32 -25.01
CA ARG A 358 -11.62 30.55 -25.18
C ARG A 358 -12.74 31.08 -24.30
N ILE A 359 -13.88 31.27 -24.91
CA ILE A 359 -15.11 31.64 -24.19
C ILE A 359 -15.84 30.37 -23.79
N TRP A 360 -16.20 30.30 -22.53
CA TRP A 360 -17.07 29.31 -21.97
C TRP A 360 -18.46 29.85 -21.81
N ARG A 361 -19.46 29.04 -22.10
CA ARG A 361 -20.85 29.26 -21.71
C ARG A 361 -21.15 28.35 -20.52
N PHE A 362 -21.70 28.91 -19.47
CA PHE A 362 -21.94 28.19 -18.23
C PHE A 362 -23.25 28.58 -17.55
N ALA A 363 -23.81 27.63 -16.84
CA ALA A 363 -24.97 27.78 -15.98
C ALA A 363 -24.73 27.07 -14.64
N THR A 364 -25.27 27.64 -13.58
CA THR A 364 -25.26 26.98 -12.26
C THR A 364 -26.63 26.39 -11.99
N VAL A 365 -26.64 25.25 -11.33
CA VAL A 365 -27.84 24.54 -10.91
C VAL A 365 -27.70 24.11 -9.46
N ASP A 366 -28.82 24.06 -8.75
CA ASP A 366 -28.90 23.50 -7.41
C ASP A 366 -29.55 22.11 -7.46
N ALA A 367 -29.22 21.25 -6.51
CA ALA A 367 -29.92 19.99 -6.39
C ALA A 367 -31.39 20.22 -6.07
N THR A 368 -32.28 19.56 -6.82
CA THR A 368 -33.73 19.66 -6.60
C THR A 368 -34.16 19.08 -5.26
N GLU A 369 -33.40 18.15 -4.71
CA GLU A 369 -33.66 17.52 -3.42
C GLU A 369 -32.40 17.54 -2.54
N LYS A 370 -32.33 18.49 -1.59
CA LYS A 370 -31.21 18.54 -0.61
C LYS A 370 -31.05 17.25 0.18
N LYS A 371 -32.13 16.52 0.42
CA LYS A 371 -32.16 15.24 1.11
C LYS A 371 -31.36 14.16 0.38
N ASP A 372 -31.49 14.06 -0.94
CA ASP A 372 -30.77 13.11 -1.77
C ASP A 372 -29.24 13.31 -1.77
N ILE A 373 -28.80 14.55 -1.59
CA ILE A 373 -27.39 14.93 -1.51
C ILE A 373 -26.77 14.44 -0.20
N LEU A 374 -27.49 14.56 0.92
CA LEU A 374 -27.01 14.19 2.24
C LEU A 374 -27.10 12.69 2.51
N GLU A 375 -28.15 12.03 2.01
CA GLU A 375 -28.35 10.58 2.22
C GLU A 375 -27.44 9.71 1.34
N LYS A 376 -27.02 10.21 0.18
CA LYS A 376 -26.05 9.51 -0.70
C LYS A 376 -24.59 9.85 -0.41
N TYR A 377 -24.32 10.63 0.61
CA TYR A 377 -22.95 10.97 1.00
C TYR A 377 -22.27 9.77 1.68
N ASP A 378 -21.48 9.05 0.90
CA ASP A 378 -20.67 7.88 1.34
C ASP A 378 -19.23 8.26 1.72
N GLY A 379 -19.00 9.52 2.11
CA GLY A 379 -17.66 10.09 2.35
C GLY A 379 -16.99 10.64 1.11
N ARG A 380 -17.57 10.48 -0.08
CA ARG A 380 -17.08 11.10 -1.32
C ARG A 380 -17.61 12.52 -1.45
N ARG A 381 -16.76 13.43 -1.87
CA ARG A 381 -17.15 14.84 -2.02
C ARG A 381 -17.67 15.19 -3.41
N PHE A 382 -17.74 14.22 -4.31
CA PHE A 382 -18.39 14.35 -5.61
C PHE A 382 -19.83 13.85 -5.54
N ARG A 383 -20.74 14.65 -6.15
CA ARG A 383 -22.17 14.34 -6.22
C ARG A 383 -22.65 14.44 -7.66
N ASP A 384 -23.39 13.44 -8.10
CA ASP A 384 -24.04 13.41 -9.40
C ASP A 384 -25.55 13.59 -9.14
N ILE A 385 -26.10 14.70 -9.60
CA ILE A 385 -27.49 15.07 -9.35
C ILE A 385 -28.37 14.84 -10.57
N THR A 386 -29.67 14.70 -10.35
CA THR A 386 -30.65 14.79 -11.42
C THR A 386 -30.75 16.24 -11.88
N LEU A 387 -30.42 16.48 -13.13
CA LEU A 387 -30.47 17.82 -13.71
C LEU A 387 -31.92 18.27 -13.95
N PRO A 388 -32.18 19.60 -13.95
CA PRO A 388 -33.47 20.16 -14.33
C PRO A 388 -33.91 19.67 -15.71
N ALA A 389 -35.23 19.56 -15.91
CA ALA A 389 -35.82 19.18 -17.19
C ALA A 389 -35.32 20.09 -18.34
N GLY A 390 -34.95 19.45 -19.45
CA GLY A 390 -34.36 20.10 -20.62
C GLY A 390 -32.85 20.26 -20.58
N MET A 391 -32.18 19.83 -19.49
CA MET A 391 -30.72 19.84 -19.38
C MET A 391 -30.09 18.43 -19.50
N GLU A 392 -30.85 17.41 -19.84
CA GLU A 392 -30.37 16.01 -19.89
C GLU A 392 -29.23 15.81 -20.90
N ASN A 393 -29.28 16.55 -22.02
CA ASN A 393 -28.30 16.48 -23.10
C ASN A 393 -27.37 17.70 -23.16
N TRP A 394 -27.23 18.43 -22.07
CA TRP A 394 -26.46 19.66 -22.00
C TRP A 394 -25.01 19.53 -22.51
N HIS A 395 -24.42 18.35 -22.44
CA HIS A 395 -23.04 18.06 -22.84
C HIS A 395 -22.86 17.72 -24.33
N THR A 396 -23.96 17.59 -25.09
CA THR A 396 -23.90 17.21 -26.51
C THR A 396 -23.66 18.43 -27.42
N PRO A 397 -23.07 18.23 -28.62
CA PRO A 397 -22.81 19.34 -29.55
C PRO A 397 -24.05 20.12 -29.98
N GLU A 398 -25.22 19.48 -30.00
CA GLU A 398 -26.48 20.01 -30.49
C GLU A 398 -27.26 20.83 -29.45
N PHE A 399 -26.80 20.82 -28.19
CA PHE A 399 -27.48 21.55 -27.11
C PHE A 399 -27.39 23.07 -27.31
N ASP A 400 -28.53 23.75 -27.18
CA ASP A 400 -28.61 25.21 -27.24
C ASP A 400 -28.25 25.87 -25.89
N ASP A 401 -27.03 26.35 -25.79
CA ASP A 401 -26.49 27.07 -24.63
C ASP A 401 -26.51 28.59 -24.78
N SER A 402 -27.25 29.13 -25.76
CA SER A 402 -27.26 30.55 -26.11
C SER A 402 -27.73 31.49 -24.95
N LYS A 403 -28.48 30.91 -23.99
CA LYS A 403 -28.97 31.65 -22.81
C LYS A 403 -28.03 31.55 -21.60
N TRP A 404 -26.93 30.80 -21.72
CA TRP A 404 -25.99 30.64 -20.62
C TRP A 404 -25.07 31.88 -20.50
N THR A 405 -24.51 32.07 -19.31
CA THR A 405 -23.53 33.14 -19.05
C THR A 405 -22.26 32.87 -19.84
N GLU A 406 -21.70 33.90 -20.46
CA GLU A 406 -20.40 33.83 -21.12
C GLU A 406 -19.29 34.33 -20.20
N GLY A 407 -18.14 33.65 -20.26
CA GLY A 407 -16.97 34.07 -19.52
C GLY A 407 -15.73 33.23 -19.83
N LYS A 408 -14.62 33.61 -19.20
CA LYS A 408 -13.32 32.91 -19.34
C LYS A 408 -13.06 32.03 -18.12
N ALA A 409 -12.42 30.88 -18.32
CA ALA A 409 -11.90 30.06 -17.23
C ALA A 409 -10.54 30.60 -16.73
N PRO A 410 -10.14 30.33 -15.48
CA PRO A 410 -10.87 29.58 -14.47
C PRO A 410 -12.18 30.22 -14.00
N ILE A 411 -13.23 29.41 -13.86
CA ILE A 411 -14.50 29.85 -13.28
C ILE A 411 -14.52 29.45 -11.82
N GLY A 412 -14.77 30.38 -10.91
CA GLY A 412 -14.69 30.06 -9.49
C GLY A 412 -15.43 30.99 -8.56
N LYS A 413 -15.47 30.65 -7.29
CA LYS A 413 -16.02 31.43 -6.18
C LYS A 413 -15.28 31.16 -4.87
N GLY A 414 -15.38 32.09 -3.94
CA GLY A 414 -14.77 31.99 -2.61
C GLY A 414 -13.25 32.06 -2.62
N VAL A 415 -12.63 31.56 -1.54
CA VAL A 415 -11.17 31.56 -1.37
C VAL A 415 -10.67 30.14 -1.19
N TRP A 416 -9.90 29.65 -2.16
CA TRP A 416 -9.24 28.35 -2.05
C TRP A 416 -7.78 28.56 -1.64
N LYS A 417 -7.47 28.15 -0.42
CA LYS A 417 -6.14 28.33 0.17
C LYS A 417 -5.57 27.02 0.70
N HIS A 418 -4.35 26.71 0.31
CA HIS A 418 -3.62 25.54 0.82
C HIS A 418 -2.11 25.71 0.66
N SER A 419 -1.33 25.33 1.67
CA SER A 419 0.16 25.31 1.63
C SER A 419 0.78 26.62 1.13
N GLY A 420 0.26 27.76 1.56
CA GLY A 420 0.76 29.09 1.16
C GLY A 420 0.31 29.59 -0.20
N ILE A 421 -0.42 28.78 -0.98
CA ILE A 421 -0.99 29.17 -2.27
C ILE A 421 -2.44 29.61 -2.03
N THR A 422 -2.85 30.73 -2.62
CA THR A 422 -4.21 31.27 -2.51
C THR A 422 -4.77 31.55 -3.90
N LEU A 423 -5.96 31.05 -4.19
CA LEU A 423 -6.76 31.35 -5.37
C LEU A 423 -8.08 31.98 -4.91
N ASP A 424 -8.22 33.26 -5.14
CA ASP A 424 -9.37 34.07 -4.72
C ASP A 424 -9.87 35.03 -5.82
N LYS A 425 -9.18 35.04 -6.97
CA LYS A 425 -9.52 35.87 -8.12
C LYS A 425 -9.74 35.01 -9.34
N PHE A 426 -10.88 35.18 -9.98
CA PHE A 426 -11.29 34.40 -11.14
C PHE A 426 -11.70 35.34 -12.29
N PRO A 427 -11.33 34.98 -13.54
CA PRO A 427 -11.83 35.68 -14.73
C PRO A 427 -13.36 35.71 -14.81
N SER A 428 -14.01 34.64 -14.32
CA SER A 428 -15.47 34.56 -14.25
C SER A 428 -15.92 33.97 -12.92
N THR A 429 -17.03 34.54 -12.40
CA THR A 429 -17.60 34.10 -11.13
C THR A 429 -18.55 32.91 -11.34
N TRP A 430 -18.38 31.87 -10.53
CA TRP A 430 -19.23 30.67 -10.55
C TRP A 430 -20.72 30.98 -10.25
N GLY A 431 -21.01 32.01 -9.49
CA GLY A 431 -22.37 32.33 -9.05
C GLY A 431 -22.77 31.62 -7.76
N THR A 432 -24.10 31.56 -7.51
CA THR A 432 -24.64 31.06 -6.22
C THR A 432 -24.93 29.56 -6.21
N GLY A 433 -25.13 28.94 -7.38
CA GLY A 433 -25.47 27.51 -7.48
C GLY A 433 -24.35 26.58 -7.00
N GLU A 434 -24.76 25.41 -6.52
CA GLU A 434 -23.83 24.39 -6.02
C GLU A 434 -23.08 23.66 -7.15
N PHE A 435 -23.72 23.50 -8.32
CA PHE A 435 -23.18 22.77 -9.46
C PHE A 435 -23.01 23.68 -10.66
N LEU A 436 -21.95 23.47 -11.41
CA LEU A 436 -21.64 24.20 -12.63
C LEU A 436 -21.67 23.24 -13.82
N LEU A 437 -22.42 23.65 -14.84
CA LEU A 437 -22.37 23.10 -16.18
C LEU A 437 -21.67 24.12 -17.06
N MET A 438 -20.58 23.76 -17.73
CA MET A 438 -19.85 24.68 -18.61
C MET A 438 -19.50 23.99 -19.93
N ARG A 439 -19.54 24.77 -21.02
CA ARG A 439 -19.31 24.30 -22.38
C ARG A 439 -18.46 25.29 -23.15
N SER A 440 -17.61 24.77 -24.03
CA SER A 440 -16.88 25.60 -24.97
C SER A 440 -16.67 24.87 -26.28
N THR A 441 -16.56 25.60 -27.37
CA THR A 441 -16.23 25.10 -28.71
C THR A 441 -14.82 25.50 -29.10
N PHE A 442 -14.15 24.57 -29.81
CA PHE A 442 -12.83 24.82 -30.37
C PHE A 442 -12.65 24.04 -31.69
N GLU A 443 -11.81 24.56 -32.57
CA GLU A 443 -11.48 23.93 -33.84
C GLU A 443 -10.13 23.25 -33.77
N VAL A 444 -10.03 22.04 -34.30
CA VAL A 444 -8.78 21.27 -34.38
C VAL A 444 -8.40 21.14 -35.86
N GLU A 445 -7.29 21.71 -36.24
CA GLU A 445 -6.83 21.65 -37.63
C GLU A 445 -6.28 20.27 -37.98
N ASP A 446 -5.43 19.71 -37.11
CA ASP A 446 -4.82 18.40 -37.29
C ASP A 446 -4.70 17.61 -35.99
N LEU A 447 -4.79 16.28 -36.11
CA LEU A 447 -4.59 15.32 -35.02
C LEU A 447 -3.17 14.74 -35.11
N ASN A 448 -2.17 15.61 -34.96
CA ASN A 448 -0.75 15.29 -35.16
C ASN A 448 0.01 14.97 -33.86
N CYS A 449 -0.68 14.89 -32.73
CA CYS A 449 -0.09 14.49 -31.46
C CYS A 449 -0.21 12.98 -31.25
N ASP A 450 0.82 12.38 -30.68
CA ASP A 450 0.85 10.95 -30.37
C ASP A 450 0.19 10.65 -29.01
N SER A 451 0.15 11.66 -28.14
CA SER A 451 -0.51 11.57 -26.84
C SER A 451 -1.26 12.85 -26.51
N TYR A 452 -2.32 12.71 -25.73
CA TYR A 452 -3.16 13.83 -25.30
C TYR A 452 -3.41 13.73 -23.79
N ARG A 453 -3.56 14.88 -23.13
CA ARG A 453 -3.92 14.98 -21.72
C ARG A 453 -4.96 16.07 -21.48
N ILE A 454 -5.64 15.99 -20.35
CA ILE A 454 -6.39 17.09 -19.79
C ILE A 454 -5.49 17.78 -18.77
N ALA A 455 -5.27 19.10 -18.91
CA ALA A 455 -4.76 19.94 -17.84
C ALA A 455 -5.97 20.53 -17.12
N ILE A 456 -6.03 20.35 -15.79
CA ILE A 456 -7.22 20.67 -15.01
C ILE A 456 -6.89 21.37 -13.70
N LEU A 457 -7.59 22.45 -13.43
CA LEU A 457 -7.72 23.08 -12.12
C LEU A 457 -9.13 22.79 -11.62
N ALA A 458 -9.27 22.01 -10.54
CA ALA A 458 -10.57 21.68 -9.97
C ALA A 458 -10.46 21.49 -8.46
N ARG A 459 -11.37 22.11 -7.69
CA ARG A 459 -11.38 21.93 -6.21
C ARG A 459 -12.07 20.63 -5.81
N GLN A 460 -13.19 20.30 -6.44
CA GLN A 460 -14.01 19.13 -6.13
C GLN A 460 -14.10 18.18 -7.33
N GLY A 461 -14.86 17.11 -7.17
CA GLY A 461 -15.11 16.16 -8.23
C GLY A 461 -15.78 16.77 -9.46
N PHE A 462 -15.55 16.16 -10.62
CA PHE A 462 -16.02 16.67 -11.91
C PHE A 462 -16.19 15.55 -12.94
N HIS A 463 -16.99 15.83 -13.97
CA HIS A 463 -17.03 15.06 -15.22
C HIS A 463 -16.53 15.92 -16.37
N VAL A 464 -15.80 15.33 -17.29
CA VAL A 464 -15.40 15.95 -18.57
C VAL A 464 -16.01 15.17 -19.72
N TYR A 465 -16.61 15.91 -20.65
CA TYR A 465 -17.22 15.38 -21.87
C TYR A 465 -16.55 15.99 -23.09
N LEU A 466 -16.31 15.19 -24.10
CA LEU A 466 -15.81 15.61 -25.40
C LEU A 466 -16.82 15.15 -26.47
N ASN A 467 -17.37 16.10 -27.22
CA ASN A 467 -18.39 15.84 -28.24
C ASN A 467 -19.56 14.96 -27.74
N GLY A 468 -20.03 15.23 -26.53
CA GLY A 468 -21.14 14.51 -25.91
C GLY A 468 -20.75 13.21 -25.19
N GLN A 469 -19.51 12.76 -25.30
CA GLN A 469 -19.05 11.52 -24.66
C GLN A 469 -18.25 11.84 -23.39
N LYS A 470 -18.59 11.16 -22.30
CA LYS A 470 -17.87 11.28 -21.03
C LYS A 470 -16.48 10.64 -21.15
N ILE A 471 -15.44 11.45 -21.10
CA ILE A 471 -14.06 11.01 -21.26
C ILE A 471 -13.31 10.88 -19.94
N HIS A 472 -13.77 11.55 -18.88
CA HIS A 472 -13.15 11.47 -17.56
C HIS A 472 -14.16 11.74 -16.43
N THR A 473 -13.93 11.10 -15.28
CA THR A 473 -14.63 11.33 -14.02
C THR A 473 -13.62 11.34 -12.89
N TYR A 474 -13.70 12.36 -12.06
CA TYR A 474 -12.96 12.45 -10.80
C TYR A 474 -13.95 12.65 -9.66
N ILE A 475 -13.86 11.84 -8.62
CA ILE A 475 -14.87 11.79 -7.54
C ILE A 475 -14.37 12.30 -6.20
N TRP A 476 -13.14 12.80 -6.17
CA TRP A 476 -12.47 13.23 -4.94
C TRP A 476 -12.21 14.72 -4.96
N TRP A 477 -11.62 15.29 -3.93
CA TRP A 477 -11.21 16.69 -3.88
C TRP A 477 -9.72 16.85 -4.12
N GLN A 478 -9.28 18.04 -4.50
CA GLN A 478 -7.88 18.44 -4.56
C GLN A 478 -7.60 19.48 -3.47
N ASP A 479 -6.53 19.26 -2.71
CA ASP A 479 -6.19 20.16 -1.61
C ASP A 479 -5.55 21.45 -2.11
N LYS A 480 -4.62 21.33 -3.06
CA LYS A 480 -3.82 22.45 -3.55
C LYS A 480 -4.47 23.12 -4.75
N PRO A 481 -4.54 24.48 -4.77
CA PRO A 481 -4.99 25.24 -5.94
C PRO A 481 -3.89 25.25 -7.01
N GLN A 482 -3.77 24.16 -7.76
CA GLN A 482 -2.80 23.99 -8.85
C GLN A 482 -3.41 23.16 -9.98
N TYR A 483 -2.87 23.34 -11.19
CA TYR A 483 -3.25 22.46 -12.29
C TYR A 483 -2.65 21.09 -12.12
N GLY A 484 -3.49 20.07 -12.26
CA GLY A 484 -3.08 18.67 -12.45
C GLY A 484 -3.15 18.28 -13.92
N SER A 485 -2.60 17.11 -14.25
CA SER A 485 -2.70 16.56 -15.61
C SER A 485 -3.21 15.12 -15.57
N ILE A 486 -3.99 14.76 -16.59
CA ILE A 486 -4.59 13.43 -16.76
C ILE A 486 -4.36 13.01 -18.20
N VAL A 487 -3.52 12.03 -18.43
CA VAL A 487 -3.26 11.48 -19.76
C VAL A 487 -4.49 10.69 -20.22
N LEU A 488 -4.95 10.96 -21.45
CA LEU A 488 -6.10 10.33 -22.05
C LEU A 488 -5.71 9.05 -22.78
N GLY A 489 -6.39 7.95 -22.49
CA GLY A 489 -6.23 6.71 -23.22
C GLY A 489 -6.89 6.74 -24.60
N LYS A 490 -6.64 5.71 -25.42
CA LYS A 490 -7.18 5.61 -26.79
C LYS A 490 -8.72 5.70 -26.82
N GLU A 491 -9.40 5.11 -25.85
CA GLU A 491 -10.85 5.13 -25.77
C GLU A 491 -11.44 6.50 -25.46
N GLN A 492 -10.72 7.35 -24.73
CA GLN A 492 -11.15 8.70 -24.44
C GLN A 492 -10.86 9.64 -25.61
N ILE A 493 -9.66 9.55 -26.20
CA ILE A 493 -9.22 10.50 -27.23
C ILE A 493 -9.85 10.23 -28.60
N LYS A 494 -10.39 9.03 -28.86
CA LYS A 494 -11.08 8.74 -30.14
C LYS A 494 -12.27 9.68 -30.43
N HIS A 495 -12.75 10.40 -29.41
CA HIS A 495 -13.83 11.37 -29.55
C HIS A 495 -13.34 12.76 -29.97
N LEU A 496 -12.02 13.05 -29.93
CA LEU A 496 -11.43 14.25 -30.52
C LEU A 496 -11.41 14.10 -32.05
N LYS A 497 -11.88 15.10 -32.75
CA LYS A 497 -11.98 15.07 -34.22
C LYS A 497 -11.38 16.31 -34.86
N LYS A 498 -10.98 16.20 -36.11
CA LYS A 498 -10.64 17.34 -36.95
C LYS A 498 -11.88 18.22 -37.16
N GLY A 499 -11.71 19.54 -37.14
CA GLY A 499 -12.79 20.52 -37.20
C GLY A 499 -13.36 20.86 -35.81
N LYS A 500 -14.63 21.19 -35.77
CA LYS A 500 -15.33 21.68 -34.58
C LYS A 500 -15.49 20.59 -33.51
N ASN A 501 -15.09 20.89 -32.30
CA ASN A 501 -15.27 20.08 -31.11
C ASN A 501 -15.98 20.86 -30.01
N VAL A 502 -16.67 20.14 -29.15
CA VAL A 502 -17.31 20.66 -27.93
C VAL A 502 -16.69 20.01 -26.71
N LEU A 503 -16.14 20.82 -25.82
CA LEU A 503 -15.68 20.42 -24.50
C LEU A 503 -16.73 20.84 -23.49
N ALA A 504 -17.22 19.91 -22.66
CA ALA A 504 -18.20 20.22 -21.64
C ALA A 504 -17.75 19.65 -20.29
N VAL A 505 -18.06 20.35 -19.21
CA VAL A 505 -17.63 20.01 -17.85
C VAL A 505 -18.77 20.20 -16.87
N TYR A 506 -18.98 19.18 -16.05
CA TYR A 506 -19.83 19.24 -14.87
C TYR A 506 -18.93 19.27 -13.65
N ALA A 507 -19.15 20.20 -12.74
CA ALA A 507 -18.39 20.32 -11.51
C ALA A 507 -19.29 20.71 -10.34
N ASN A 508 -18.91 20.36 -9.12
CA ASN A 508 -19.60 20.80 -7.91
C ASN A 508 -18.72 21.69 -7.03
N ASP A 509 -19.33 22.54 -6.23
CA ASP A 509 -18.62 23.33 -5.23
C ASP A 509 -18.24 22.46 -4.00
N GLN A 510 -17.44 23.04 -3.12
CA GLN A 510 -17.20 22.44 -1.83
C GLN A 510 -18.43 22.65 -0.95
N TYR A 511 -19.21 21.59 -0.80
CA TYR A 511 -20.28 21.53 0.18
C TYR A 511 -19.79 20.81 1.43
N ASP A 512 -19.71 21.54 2.53
CA ASP A 512 -19.58 20.99 3.87
C ASP A 512 -20.72 21.57 4.69
N PRO A 513 -21.70 20.76 5.15
CA PRO A 513 -22.83 21.26 5.93
C PRO A 513 -22.41 21.97 7.22
N ASN A 514 -21.18 21.74 7.67
CA ASN A 514 -20.62 22.34 8.88
C ASN A 514 -19.70 23.55 8.58
N SER A 515 -19.45 23.87 7.30
CA SER A 515 -18.64 25.03 6.90
C SER A 515 -19.51 26.11 6.27
N PRO A 516 -19.42 27.35 6.74
CA PRO A 516 -20.10 28.46 6.10
C PRO A 516 -19.44 28.93 4.80
N GLU A 517 -18.23 28.42 4.51
CA GLU A 517 -17.44 28.85 3.36
C GLU A 517 -17.61 27.89 2.19
N HIS A 518 -18.22 28.38 1.11
CA HIS A 518 -18.30 27.69 -0.17
C HIS A 518 -17.24 28.24 -1.10
N TYR A 519 -16.35 27.39 -1.58
CA TYR A 519 -15.38 27.76 -2.59
C TYR A 519 -15.25 26.67 -3.65
N ALA A 520 -15.05 27.12 -4.88
CA ALA A 520 -14.93 26.27 -6.04
C ALA A 520 -14.06 26.93 -7.10
N ALA A 521 -13.38 26.14 -7.88
CA ALA A 521 -12.68 26.57 -9.07
C ALA A 521 -12.65 25.43 -10.09
N ILE A 522 -12.79 25.78 -11.37
CA ILE A 522 -12.71 24.85 -12.48
C ILE A 522 -12.11 25.51 -13.73
N ASP A 523 -11.12 24.88 -14.32
CA ASP A 523 -10.66 25.08 -15.70
C ASP A 523 -10.26 23.74 -16.28
N VAL A 524 -10.55 23.51 -17.54
CA VAL A 524 -10.21 22.28 -18.26
C VAL A 524 -9.64 22.63 -19.63
N ARG A 525 -8.46 22.09 -19.93
CA ARG A 525 -7.75 22.29 -21.19
C ARG A 525 -7.33 20.96 -21.77
N ILE A 526 -7.45 20.80 -23.09
CA ILE A 526 -6.88 19.66 -23.79
C ILE A 526 -5.51 20.06 -24.32
N GLU A 527 -4.51 19.27 -24.01
CA GLU A 527 -3.14 19.43 -24.49
C GLU A 527 -2.70 18.18 -25.23
N GLY A 528 -1.80 18.36 -26.18
CA GLY A 528 -1.19 17.29 -26.96
C GLY A 528 0.32 17.38 -26.98
N ILE A 529 0.98 16.24 -27.18
CA ILE A 529 2.42 16.13 -27.33
C ILE A 529 2.74 15.23 -28.51
N THR A 530 3.70 15.64 -29.34
CA THR A 530 4.24 14.82 -30.41
C THR A 530 5.27 13.82 -29.85
N LYS A 531 5.52 12.72 -30.57
CA LYS A 531 6.54 11.74 -30.19
C LYS A 531 7.91 12.40 -30.01
N ALA A 532 8.28 13.31 -30.91
CA ALA A 532 9.56 14.01 -30.85
C ALA A 532 9.70 14.93 -29.62
N ASP A 533 8.61 15.58 -29.20
CA ASP A 533 8.62 16.40 -28.00
C ASP A 533 8.54 15.52 -26.73
N GLN A 534 7.88 14.35 -26.79
CA GLN A 534 7.89 13.38 -25.69
C GLN A 534 9.30 12.85 -25.45
N GLU A 535 10.03 12.48 -26.49
CA GLU A 535 11.44 12.03 -26.38
C GLU A 535 12.34 13.09 -25.73
N LYS A 536 12.15 14.38 -26.06
CA LYS A 536 12.86 15.48 -25.41
C LYS A 536 12.47 15.65 -23.94
N LEU A 537 11.19 15.55 -23.63
CA LEU A 537 10.69 15.60 -22.25
C LEU A 537 11.25 14.45 -21.42
N ASP A 538 11.25 13.23 -21.97
CA ASP A 538 11.79 12.04 -21.30
C ASP A 538 13.29 12.22 -20.98
N LEU A 539 14.07 12.76 -21.92
CA LEU A 539 15.49 13.08 -21.68
C LEU A 539 15.66 14.15 -20.59
N ALA A 540 14.83 15.20 -20.59
CA ALA A 540 14.90 16.23 -19.54
C ALA A 540 14.53 15.65 -18.16
N LEU A 541 13.59 14.70 -18.10
CA LEU A 541 13.16 14.05 -16.87
C LEU A 541 14.16 12.99 -16.36
N GLU A 542 15.10 12.51 -17.19
CA GLU A 542 16.19 11.62 -16.75
C GLU A 542 17.13 12.29 -15.74
N GLU A 543 17.16 13.62 -15.69
CA GLU A 543 17.87 14.33 -14.63
C GLU A 543 17.24 14.13 -13.24
N VAL A 544 15.92 13.93 -13.20
CA VAL A 544 15.19 13.66 -11.96
C VAL A 544 15.24 12.17 -11.62
N LEU A 545 14.94 11.31 -12.59
CA LEU A 545 14.87 9.85 -12.44
C LEU A 545 15.67 9.15 -13.53
N SER A 546 16.92 8.84 -13.23
CA SER A 546 17.86 8.25 -14.18
C SER A 546 17.47 6.81 -14.58
N PRO A 547 18.00 6.28 -15.70
CA PRO A 547 17.82 4.86 -16.06
C PRO A 547 18.26 3.90 -14.95
N LYS A 548 19.32 4.23 -14.19
CA LYS A 548 19.76 3.45 -13.02
C LYS A 548 18.70 3.46 -11.91
N ASP A 549 18.12 4.61 -11.60
CA ASP A 549 17.07 4.73 -10.59
C ASP A 549 15.82 3.92 -10.99
N ARG A 550 15.41 4.00 -12.27
CA ARG A 550 14.28 3.21 -12.81
C ARG A 550 14.54 1.70 -12.72
N GLU A 551 15.77 1.28 -12.95
CA GLU A 551 16.16 -0.13 -12.82
C GLU A 551 16.07 -0.60 -11.35
N ALA A 552 16.54 0.20 -10.40
CA ALA A 552 16.42 -0.09 -8.98
C ALA A 552 14.96 -0.21 -8.53
N LEU A 553 14.10 0.69 -9.03
CA LEU A 553 12.67 0.71 -8.70
C LEU A 553 11.89 -0.52 -9.18
N LYS A 554 12.42 -1.31 -10.13
CA LYS A 554 11.84 -2.62 -10.47
C LYS A 554 11.87 -3.60 -9.28
N GLY A 555 12.73 -3.34 -8.31
CA GLY A 555 12.78 -4.08 -7.05
C GLY A 555 11.78 -3.61 -5.99
N ALA A 556 10.99 -2.58 -6.26
CA ALA A 556 10.06 -1.99 -5.30
C ALA A 556 8.59 -2.18 -5.71
N SER A 557 7.74 -2.49 -4.74
CA SER A 557 6.28 -2.56 -4.92
C SER A 557 5.50 -1.90 -3.79
N ASN A 558 6.19 -1.39 -2.76
CA ASN A 558 5.59 -0.78 -1.58
C ASN A 558 6.52 0.31 -0.98
N ALA A 559 6.09 0.94 0.09
CA ALA A 559 6.85 1.98 0.79
C ALA A 559 8.04 1.44 1.58
N GLY A 560 8.99 2.32 1.93
CA GLY A 560 10.23 1.98 2.65
C GLY A 560 10.01 1.26 3.98
N TYR A 561 8.98 1.63 4.77
CA TYR A 561 8.65 0.95 6.03
C TYR A 561 8.19 -0.53 5.85
N HIS A 562 7.90 -0.96 4.63
CA HIS A 562 7.70 -2.35 4.24
C HIS A 562 8.87 -2.90 3.39
N TYR A 563 10.09 -2.44 3.65
CA TYR A 563 11.27 -2.83 2.87
C TYR A 563 11.07 -2.66 1.37
N PHE A 564 10.39 -1.57 0.98
CA PHE A 564 9.99 -1.25 -0.41
C PHE A 564 9.07 -2.29 -1.07
N GLY A 565 8.54 -3.25 -0.33
CA GLY A 565 7.88 -4.42 -0.93
C GLY A 565 8.81 -5.19 -1.86
N SER A 566 10.09 -5.27 -1.51
CA SER A 566 11.12 -5.91 -2.32
C SER A 566 11.21 -7.40 -2.02
N ALA A 567 10.90 -8.23 -3.00
CA ALA A 567 11.06 -9.67 -2.86
C ALA A 567 12.53 -10.06 -2.62
N LYS A 568 13.51 -9.30 -3.13
CA LYS A 568 14.94 -9.49 -2.85
C LYS A 568 15.23 -9.42 -1.34
N ILE A 569 14.66 -8.41 -0.67
CA ILE A 569 14.88 -8.20 0.76
C ILE A 569 14.15 -9.29 1.57
N PHE A 570 12.86 -9.52 1.32
CA PHE A 570 12.09 -10.53 2.06
C PHE A 570 12.62 -11.95 1.87
N ALA A 571 13.14 -12.25 0.67
CA ALA A 571 13.75 -13.55 0.40
C ALA A 571 15.04 -13.79 1.21
N GLN A 572 15.86 -12.76 1.39
CA GLN A 572 17.05 -12.81 2.23
C GLN A 572 16.69 -12.95 3.71
N ILE A 573 15.69 -12.17 4.18
CA ILE A 573 15.18 -12.20 5.55
C ILE A 573 14.68 -13.61 5.89
N GLY A 574 13.80 -14.19 5.07
CA GLY A 574 13.24 -15.52 5.33
C GLY A 574 14.30 -16.62 5.35
N LYS A 575 15.25 -16.54 4.41
CA LYS A 575 16.42 -17.44 4.40
C LYS A 575 17.24 -17.33 5.69
N ALA A 576 17.56 -16.09 6.12
CA ALA A 576 18.34 -15.85 7.33
C ALA A 576 17.63 -16.36 8.60
N PHE A 577 16.31 -16.18 8.69
CA PHE A 577 15.51 -16.72 9.81
C PHE A 577 15.54 -18.26 9.82
N ALA A 578 15.42 -18.91 8.66
CA ALA A 578 15.50 -20.36 8.55
C ALA A 578 16.88 -20.90 8.98
N GLU A 579 17.94 -20.27 8.51
CA GLU A 579 19.33 -20.66 8.88
C GLU A 579 19.57 -20.45 10.38
N ALA A 580 19.13 -19.33 10.95
CA ALA A 580 19.30 -19.03 12.37
C ALA A 580 18.58 -20.06 13.27
N ILE A 581 17.29 -20.35 12.98
CA ILE A 581 16.50 -21.26 13.84
C ILE A 581 16.98 -22.71 13.76
N VAL A 582 17.45 -23.14 12.60
CA VAL A 582 18.00 -24.50 12.43
C VAL A 582 19.34 -24.64 13.16
N ASN A 583 20.15 -23.58 13.19
CA ASN A 583 21.44 -23.61 13.89
C ASN A 583 21.30 -23.60 15.41
N LEU A 584 20.24 -23.01 15.98
CA LEU A 584 19.94 -23.08 17.42
C LEU A 584 19.66 -24.52 17.91
N LYS A 585 19.40 -25.44 17.00
CA LYS A 585 19.11 -26.85 17.31
C LYS A 585 20.33 -27.78 17.25
N LYS A 586 21.43 -27.30 16.73
CA LYS A 586 22.71 -28.02 16.69
C LYS A 586 23.50 -27.81 17.98
#